data_8958fa56a2e29a00aa0ff3cc7f0dd0a7
#
_entry.id   8958fa56a2e29a00aa0ff3cc7f0dd0a7
#
_cell.length_a   1.000
_cell.length_b   1.000
_cell.length_c   1.000
_cell.angle_alpha   90.00
_cell.angle_beta   90.00
_cell.angle_gamma   90.00
#
_symmetry.space_group_name_H-M   'P 1'
#
loop_
_entity.id
_entity.type
_entity.pdbx_description
1 polymer ?
#
loop_
_entity_poly.entity_id
_entity_poly.type
_entity_poly.pdbx_seq_one_letter_code
_entity_poly.pdbx_strand_id
1 'polypeptide(L)'
;MDDDDRGSLYLRDTGWYRRANSRPGARLLDTLSTDLLEPARRFAFWSDVVCRTFTMLECRAADRKGFRATLCSRSIGGISVARVEATPSGVVRTADLIRSNHDDAHIVMLQISGTACVGQGERSRIMSPGAVDVVTADRPYVLEFPRPFSQYVIKLPRSAQPVGSVISPTAARFVRSLARDLLDPDVEPDGICDEVTARAIQELLCGRSQQHPPSPRAPDLYSLAVAIIREKMFEPLLGRSRVAEELGVSVRTLARAFAMHGTTFDRSLWNCRLEAAYEALLSGPANISITEVALRHGFSDSSHFTRRFRTRFGVTPSSIFCR
;
A
#
# COMPACT_ATOMS: atom_id res chain seq x y z
N MET A 1 9.91 12.26 -48.39
CA MET A 1 8.48 12.42 -48.36
C MET A 1 7.94 11.14 -47.82
N ASP A 2 7.87 11.14 -46.53
CA ASP A 2 7.03 10.46 -45.56
C ASP A 2 6.83 8.93 -45.65
N ASP A 3 7.73 8.23 -45.00
CA ASP A 3 7.55 6.79 -44.73
C ASP A 3 8.00 6.44 -43.29
N ASP A 4 7.65 7.28 -42.31
CA ASP A 4 8.07 7.12 -40.90
C ASP A 4 6.89 7.04 -39.88
N ASP A 5 5.71 6.55 -40.30
CA ASP A 5 4.55 6.43 -39.39
C ASP A 5 3.90 5.03 -39.36
N ARG A 6 4.70 3.97 -39.41
CA ARG A 6 4.20 2.58 -39.40
C ARG A 6 4.43 1.85 -38.08
N GLY A 7 4.39 2.50 -36.95
CA GLY A 7 4.62 1.84 -35.66
C GLY A 7 3.65 2.17 -34.54
N SER A 8 2.72 3.09 -34.73
CA SER A 8 1.90 3.62 -33.64
C SER A 8 0.41 3.32 -33.89
N LEU A 9 -0.10 2.25 -33.26
CA LEU A 9 -1.54 1.99 -33.22
C LEU A 9 -2.15 2.90 -32.16
N TYR A 10 -2.66 4.08 -32.59
CA TYR A 10 -3.48 4.95 -31.78
C TYR A 10 -4.91 4.41 -31.71
N LEU A 11 -5.31 3.94 -30.56
CA LEU A 11 -6.74 3.80 -30.23
C LEU A 11 -7.18 5.06 -29.48
N ARG A 12 -7.44 6.15 -30.23
CA ARG A 12 -7.76 7.49 -29.68
C ARG A 12 -8.98 7.51 -28.76
N ASP A 13 -9.90 6.57 -28.91
CA ASP A 13 -11.15 6.54 -28.15
C ASP A 13 -11.09 5.73 -26.84
N THR A 14 -10.02 4.97 -26.58
CA THR A 14 -9.92 4.05 -25.44
C THR A 14 -8.88 4.45 -24.41
N GLY A 15 -8.10 5.51 -24.62
CA GLY A 15 -7.04 5.94 -23.70
C GLY A 15 -5.81 5.02 -23.66
N TRP A 16 -5.72 4.05 -24.60
CA TRP A 16 -4.58 3.17 -24.73
C TRP A 16 -3.54 3.74 -25.68
N TYR A 17 -2.31 3.85 -25.22
CA TYR A 17 -1.16 4.05 -26.08
C TYR A 17 -0.30 2.78 -26.01
N ARG A 18 -0.22 2.07 -27.11
CA ARG A 18 0.63 0.89 -27.25
C ARG A 18 1.72 1.21 -28.23
N ARG A 19 2.97 1.31 -27.78
CA ARG A 19 4.10 1.40 -28.67
C ARG A 19 4.35 0.00 -29.25
N ALA A 20 3.97 -0.20 -30.50
CA ALA A 20 4.25 -1.45 -31.21
C ALA A 20 5.73 -1.45 -31.60
N ASN A 21 6.52 -2.36 -31.06
CA ASN A 21 7.84 -2.65 -31.58
C ASN A 21 7.70 -3.65 -32.73
N SER A 22 8.38 -3.39 -33.85
CA SER A 22 8.16 -4.01 -35.16
C SER A 22 8.67 -5.46 -35.28
N ARG A 23 9.02 -6.14 -34.19
CA ARG A 23 9.52 -7.53 -34.25
C ARG A 23 8.48 -8.52 -33.69
N PRO A 24 8.20 -9.63 -34.42
CA PRO A 24 7.37 -10.72 -33.91
C PRO A 24 8.00 -11.31 -32.66
N GLY A 25 7.30 -11.27 -31.52
CA GLY A 25 7.77 -11.83 -30.24
C GLY A 25 8.23 -10.81 -29.20
N ALA A 26 8.42 -9.53 -29.54
CA ALA A 26 8.74 -8.47 -28.56
C ALA A 26 7.54 -8.19 -27.65
N ARG A 27 7.69 -8.39 -26.35
CA ARG A 27 6.67 -8.07 -25.37
C ARG A 27 6.57 -6.56 -25.22
N LEU A 28 5.38 -6.03 -25.49
CA LEU A 28 5.11 -4.60 -25.60
C LEU A 28 5.11 -3.91 -24.25
N LEU A 29 5.62 -2.67 -24.23
CA LEU A 29 5.43 -1.74 -23.15
C LEU A 29 4.04 -1.11 -23.27
N ASP A 30 3.17 -1.37 -22.31
CA ASP A 30 1.83 -0.77 -22.26
C ASP A 30 1.89 0.54 -21.44
N THR A 31 1.66 1.66 -22.12
CA THR A 31 1.57 2.97 -21.48
C THR A 31 0.15 3.51 -21.59
N LEU A 32 -0.41 3.90 -20.45
CA LEU A 32 -1.76 4.39 -20.29
C LEU A 32 -1.75 5.74 -19.60
N SER A 33 -2.51 6.71 -20.13
CA SER A 33 -2.71 8.00 -19.49
C SER A 33 -4.17 8.40 -19.51
N THR A 34 -4.65 8.86 -18.37
CA THR A 34 -6.01 9.41 -18.25
C THR A 34 -6.12 10.80 -18.85
N ASP A 35 -5.01 11.48 -19.16
CA ASP A 35 -5.03 12.84 -19.73
C ASP A 35 -5.63 12.92 -21.13
N LEU A 36 -5.61 11.79 -21.84
CA LEU A 36 -6.20 11.66 -23.17
C LEU A 36 -7.74 11.50 -23.14
N LEU A 37 -8.32 11.38 -21.94
CA LEU A 37 -9.74 11.15 -21.74
C LEU A 37 -10.47 12.37 -21.20
N GLU A 38 -11.77 12.47 -21.53
CA GLU A 38 -12.68 13.41 -20.91
C GLU A 38 -12.67 13.27 -19.37
N PRO A 39 -12.66 14.37 -18.60
CA PRO A 39 -12.55 14.33 -17.14
C PRO A 39 -13.54 13.40 -16.45
N ALA A 40 -14.77 13.32 -16.93
CA ALA A 40 -15.81 12.46 -16.36
C ALA A 40 -15.51 10.96 -16.50
N ARG A 41 -14.70 10.55 -17.47
CA ARG A 41 -14.38 9.15 -17.78
C ARG A 41 -13.07 8.68 -17.15
N ARG A 42 -12.20 9.60 -16.73
CA ARG A 42 -10.82 9.30 -16.26
C ARG A 42 -10.78 8.30 -15.11
N PHE A 43 -11.57 8.55 -14.07
CA PHE A 43 -11.52 7.71 -12.87
C PHE A 43 -12.10 6.31 -13.09
N ALA A 44 -13.19 6.18 -13.84
CA ALA A 44 -13.77 4.88 -14.19
C ALA A 44 -12.79 4.05 -15.04
N PHE A 45 -12.20 4.68 -16.05
CA PHE A 45 -11.16 4.05 -16.88
C PHE A 45 -9.96 3.59 -16.05
N TRP A 46 -9.45 4.47 -15.14
CA TRP A 46 -8.36 4.13 -14.24
C TRP A 46 -8.66 2.91 -13.36
N SER A 47 -9.86 2.85 -12.79
CA SER A 47 -10.29 1.72 -11.97
C SER A 47 -10.24 0.40 -12.75
N ASP A 48 -10.69 0.42 -13.99
CA ASP A 48 -10.64 -0.73 -14.90
C ASP A 48 -9.18 -1.17 -15.18
N VAL A 49 -8.31 -0.20 -15.49
CA VAL A 49 -6.90 -0.45 -15.78
C VAL A 49 -6.19 -1.08 -14.58
N VAL A 50 -6.36 -0.51 -13.39
CA VAL A 50 -5.74 -1.03 -12.15
C VAL A 50 -6.20 -2.45 -11.86
N CYS A 51 -7.50 -2.72 -12.00
CA CYS A 51 -8.06 -4.05 -11.80
C CYS A 51 -7.51 -5.09 -12.78
N ARG A 52 -7.29 -4.71 -14.02
CA ARG A 52 -6.72 -5.62 -15.04
C ARG A 52 -5.23 -5.85 -14.87
N THR A 53 -4.50 -4.80 -14.48
CA THR A 53 -3.03 -4.86 -14.36
C THR A 53 -2.59 -5.62 -13.12
N PHE A 54 -3.25 -5.39 -11.99
CA PHE A 54 -2.81 -5.95 -10.72
C PHE A 54 -3.74 -7.05 -10.21
N THR A 55 -4.90 -6.68 -9.71
CA THR A 55 -5.93 -7.59 -9.19
C THR A 55 -7.24 -6.80 -9.02
N MET A 56 -8.36 -7.48 -8.80
CA MET A 56 -9.64 -6.81 -8.58
C MET A 56 -9.59 -5.96 -7.31
N LEU A 57 -9.84 -4.65 -7.45
CA LEU A 57 -9.75 -3.63 -6.41
C LEU A 57 -10.92 -2.66 -6.46
N GLU A 58 -11.29 -2.14 -5.31
CA GLU A 58 -12.12 -0.93 -5.22
C GLU A 58 -11.20 0.29 -5.24
N CYS A 59 -11.30 1.10 -6.30
CA CYS A 59 -10.55 2.35 -6.39
C CYS A 59 -11.36 3.51 -5.79
N ARG A 60 -10.68 4.44 -5.12
CA ARG A 60 -11.26 5.61 -4.47
C ARG A 60 -10.47 6.86 -4.82
N ALA A 61 -11.16 7.97 -5.07
CA ALA A 61 -10.59 9.30 -5.20
C ALA A 61 -11.59 10.33 -4.69
N ALA A 62 -11.10 11.31 -3.93
CA ALA A 62 -11.93 12.41 -3.43
C ALA A 62 -12.35 13.36 -4.57
N ASP A 63 -11.41 13.67 -5.46
CA ASP A 63 -11.66 14.45 -6.68
C ASP A 63 -11.60 13.55 -7.92
N ARG A 64 -12.75 13.02 -8.33
CA ARG A 64 -12.86 12.19 -9.55
C ARG A 64 -12.79 12.99 -10.84
N LYS A 65 -13.16 14.27 -10.84
CA LYS A 65 -13.13 15.13 -12.04
C LYS A 65 -11.72 15.62 -12.33
N GLY A 66 -10.98 16.03 -11.31
CA GLY A 66 -9.58 16.41 -11.43
C GLY A 66 -8.61 15.25 -11.42
N PHE A 67 -9.10 14.00 -11.39
CA PHE A 67 -8.26 12.81 -11.34
C PHE A 67 -7.38 12.68 -12.58
N ARG A 68 -6.09 12.43 -12.34
CA ARG A 68 -5.10 12.16 -13.38
C ARG A 68 -4.21 11.01 -12.94
N ALA A 69 -3.90 10.12 -13.88
CA ALA A 69 -3.00 9.01 -13.63
C ALA A 69 -2.32 8.54 -14.92
N THR A 70 -1.12 8.01 -14.75
CA THR A 70 -0.35 7.32 -15.79
C THR A 70 0.11 5.98 -15.25
N LEU A 71 0.02 4.96 -16.07
CA LEU A 71 0.53 3.63 -15.81
C LEU A 71 1.37 3.20 -17.00
N CYS A 72 2.61 2.83 -16.73
CA CYS A 72 3.49 2.19 -17.70
C CYS A 72 3.80 0.78 -17.17
N SER A 73 3.55 -0.26 -17.95
CA SER A 73 3.72 -1.63 -17.46
C SER A 73 4.29 -2.58 -18.50
N ARG A 74 4.98 -3.61 -18.02
CA ARG A 74 5.56 -4.68 -18.80
C ARG A 74 5.45 -6.01 -18.06
N SER A 75 5.07 -7.05 -18.77
CA SER A 75 5.03 -8.42 -18.23
C SER A 75 6.16 -9.25 -18.85
N ILE A 76 7.04 -9.78 -18.03
CA ILE A 76 8.22 -10.54 -18.43
C ILE A 76 8.49 -11.67 -17.42
N GLY A 77 8.99 -12.82 -17.89
CA GLY A 77 9.47 -13.90 -17.01
C GLY A 77 8.47 -14.30 -15.90
N GLY A 78 7.15 -14.18 -16.14
CA GLY A 78 6.12 -14.51 -15.16
C GLY A 78 5.87 -13.43 -14.10
N ILE A 79 6.55 -12.27 -14.16
CA ILE A 79 6.28 -11.10 -13.31
C ILE A 79 5.68 -9.96 -14.13
N SER A 80 4.98 -9.06 -13.44
CA SER A 80 4.54 -7.79 -14.03
C SER A 80 5.19 -6.64 -13.27
N VAL A 81 5.86 -5.76 -14.01
CA VAL A 81 6.49 -4.54 -13.49
C VAL A 81 5.71 -3.35 -14.02
N ALA A 82 5.33 -2.44 -13.14
CA ALA A 82 4.60 -1.23 -13.51
C ALA A 82 5.16 -0.01 -12.80
N ARG A 83 5.12 1.15 -13.46
CA ARG A 83 5.24 2.47 -12.85
C ARG A 83 3.87 3.10 -12.82
N VAL A 84 3.46 3.51 -11.65
CA VAL A 84 2.16 4.13 -11.38
C VAL A 84 2.39 5.55 -10.89
N GLU A 85 1.75 6.51 -11.54
CA GLU A 85 1.71 7.90 -11.13
C GLU A 85 0.25 8.36 -11.09
N ALA A 86 -0.18 8.95 -9.99
CA ALA A 86 -1.56 9.43 -9.87
C ALA A 86 -1.69 10.59 -8.90
N THR A 87 -2.77 11.34 -9.06
CA THR A 87 -3.29 12.30 -8.08
C THR A 87 -3.78 11.55 -6.83
N PRO A 88 -4.11 12.26 -5.72
CA PRO A 88 -4.55 11.63 -4.49
C PRO A 88 -5.68 10.62 -4.69
N SER A 89 -5.48 9.40 -4.23
CA SER A 89 -6.39 8.27 -4.45
C SER A 89 -6.13 7.16 -3.45
N GLY A 90 -6.92 6.09 -3.51
CA GLY A 90 -6.71 4.90 -2.71
C GLY A 90 -7.30 3.67 -3.40
N VAL A 91 -6.86 2.51 -2.97
CA VAL A 91 -7.40 1.22 -3.42
C VAL A 91 -7.64 0.31 -2.22
N VAL A 92 -8.68 -0.50 -2.32
CA VAL A 92 -9.05 -1.47 -1.30
C VAL A 92 -9.26 -2.83 -1.94
N ARG A 93 -8.64 -3.83 -1.40
CA ARG A 93 -8.94 -5.24 -1.68
C ARG A 93 -9.79 -5.77 -0.54
N THR A 94 -11.06 -5.98 -0.77
CA THR A 94 -11.99 -6.48 0.24
C THR A 94 -12.03 -8.00 0.27
N ALA A 95 -12.56 -8.58 1.36
CA ALA A 95 -12.79 -10.03 1.44
C ALA A 95 -13.76 -10.53 0.36
N ASP A 96 -14.72 -9.70 -0.05
CA ASP A 96 -15.67 -10.04 -1.11
C ASP A 96 -14.98 -10.14 -2.47
N LEU A 97 -14.09 -9.20 -2.78
CA LEU A 97 -13.29 -9.25 -3.99
C LEU A 97 -12.34 -10.45 -4.03
N ILE A 98 -11.81 -10.86 -2.88
CA ILE A 98 -10.96 -12.05 -2.78
C ILE A 98 -11.78 -13.31 -3.06
N ARG A 99 -13.00 -13.41 -2.54
CA ARG A 99 -13.88 -14.55 -2.79
C ARG A 99 -14.32 -14.65 -4.26
N SER A 100 -14.58 -13.52 -4.90
CA SER A 100 -15.01 -13.47 -6.30
C SER A 100 -13.89 -13.62 -7.31
N ASN A 101 -12.68 -13.22 -6.94
CA ASN A 101 -11.49 -13.28 -7.79
C ASN A 101 -10.28 -13.68 -6.94
N HIS A 102 -10.03 -14.98 -6.88
CA HIS A 102 -8.89 -15.52 -6.15
C HIS A 102 -7.58 -15.12 -6.85
N ASP A 103 -6.72 -14.44 -6.13
CA ASP A 103 -5.37 -14.04 -6.55
C ASP A 103 -4.47 -14.14 -5.32
N ASP A 104 -3.40 -14.88 -5.41
CA ASP A 104 -2.45 -15.09 -4.31
C ASP A 104 -1.11 -14.38 -4.52
N ALA A 105 -1.03 -13.54 -5.54
CA ALA A 105 0.19 -12.83 -5.89
C ALA A 105 0.69 -11.93 -4.75
N HIS A 106 2.00 -11.74 -4.70
CA HIS A 106 2.64 -10.69 -3.93
C HIS A 106 2.69 -9.41 -4.76
N ILE A 107 2.28 -8.31 -4.14
CA ILE A 107 2.35 -6.97 -4.72
C ILE A 107 3.43 -6.21 -3.96
N VAL A 108 4.57 -6.04 -4.59
CA VAL A 108 5.71 -5.29 -4.03
C VAL A 108 5.65 -3.86 -4.54
N MET A 109 5.70 -2.92 -3.63
CA MET A 109 5.63 -1.49 -3.90
C MET A 109 6.93 -0.81 -3.52
N LEU A 110 7.50 -0.01 -4.43
CA LEU A 110 8.69 0.81 -4.19
C LEU A 110 8.30 2.28 -4.40
N GLN A 111 8.21 3.05 -3.32
CA GLN A 111 7.82 4.45 -3.40
C GLN A 111 8.91 5.30 -4.04
N ILE A 112 8.54 6.08 -5.07
CA ILE A 112 9.45 7.00 -5.77
C ILE A 112 9.26 8.41 -5.25
N SER A 113 8.00 8.89 -5.23
CA SER A 113 7.63 10.21 -4.72
C SER A 113 6.28 10.17 -4.03
N GLY A 114 5.98 11.20 -3.22
CA GLY A 114 4.78 11.21 -2.39
C GLY A 114 4.87 10.22 -1.23
N THR A 115 3.74 9.95 -0.59
CA THR A 115 3.63 9.01 0.53
C THR A 115 2.46 8.07 0.32
N ALA A 116 2.59 6.83 0.78
CA ALA A 116 1.50 5.86 0.82
C ALA A 116 1.26 5.37 2.25
N CYS A 117 0.00 5.18 2.62
CA CYS A 117 -0.39 4.46 3.82
C CYS A 117 -0.82 3.06 3.41
N VAL A 118 -0.13 2.04 3.90
CA VAL A 118 -0.36 0.64 3.57
C VAL A 118 -0.92 -0.07 4.79
N GLY A 119 -2.10 -0.67 4.66
CA GLY A 119 -2.73 -1.49 5.69
C GLY A 119 -3.01 -2.90 5.21
N GLN A 120 -2.51 -3.92 5.89
CA GLN A 120 -2.87 -5.32 5.69
C GLN A 120 -2.83 -6.06 7.02
N GLY A 121 -3.96 -6.69 7.39
CA GLY A 121 -4.14 -7.28 8.72
C GLY A 121 -4.00 -6.22 9.82
N GLU A 122 -3.28 -6.52 10.86
CA GLU A 122 -3.00 -5.58 11.96
C GLU A 122 -1.90 -4.55 11.64
N ARG A 123 -1.23 -4.68 10.50
CA ARG A 123 -0.11 -3.82 10.12
C ARG A 123 -0.61 -2.62 9.35
N SER A 124 -0.25 -1.42 9.82
CA SER A 124 -0.41 -0.16 9.11
C SER A 124 0.93 0.55 9.06
N ARG A 125 1.40 0.88 7.86
CA ARG A 125 2.71 1.48 7.62
C ARG A 125 2.59 2.68 6.70
N ILE A 126 3.49 3.66 6.90
CA ILE A 126 3.64 4.79 6.00
C ILE A 126 4.90 4.55 5.17
N MET A 127 4.73 4.55 3.85
CA MET A 127 5.83 4.51 2.90
C MET A 127 6.21 5.91 2.49
N SER A 128 7.45 6.29 2.75
CA SER A 128 8.08 7.51 2.23
C SER A 128 8.92 7.17 0.98
N PRO A 129 9.35 8.16 0.20
CA PRO A 129 10.23 7.93 -0.95
C PRO A 129 11.45 7.08 -0.57
N GLY A 130 11.70 6.04 -1.35
CA GLY A 130 12.74 5.04 -1.08
C GLY A 130 12.27 3.82 -0.30
N ALA A 131 11.12 3.87 0.38
CA ALA A 131 10.59 2.73 1.10
C ALA A 131 10.07 1.65 0.14
N VAL A 132 10.12 0.41 0.64
CA VAL A 132 9.54 -0.77 -0.01
C VAL A 132 8.57 -1.43 0.95
N ASP A 133 7.44 -1.85 0.44
CA ASP A 133 6.45 -2.63 1.19
C ASP A 133 5.84 -3.71 0.31
N VAL A 134 5.26 -4.72 0.95
CA VAL A 134 4.67 -5.88 0.29
C VAL A 134 3.31 -6.17 0.90
N VAL A 135 2.31 -6.36 0.04
CA VAL A 135 1.01 -6.92 0.41
C VAL A 135 0.75 -8.19 -0.40
N THR A 136 -0.10 -9.06 0.11
CA THR A 136 -0.54 -10.28 -0.59
C THR A 136 -1.98 -10.13 -1.05
N ALA A 137 -2.27 -10.55 -2.27
CA ALA A 137 -3.60 -10.38 -2.86
C ALA A 137 -4.64 -11.38 -2.30
N ASP A 138 -4.21 -12.41 -1.57
CA ASP A 138 -5.06 -13.38 -0.88
C ASP A 138 -5.65 -12.88 0.46
N ARG A 139 -5.26 -11.68 0.90
CA ARG A 139 -5.74 -11.06 2.14
C ARG A 139 -6.24 -9.64 1.88
N PRO A 140 -7.24 -9.17 2.64
CA PRO A 140 -7.68 -7.78 2.54
C PRO A 140 -6.54 -6.80 2.82
N TYR A 141 -6.49 -5.73 2.00
CA TYR A 141 -5.55 -4.63 2.21
C TYR A 141 -6.13 -3.29 1.76
N VAL A 142 -5.54 -2.23 2.26
CA VAL A 142 -5.86 -0.85 1.92
C VAL A 142 -4.58 -0.10 1.59
N LEU A 143 -4.58 0.62 0.47
CA LEU A 143 -3.53 1.56 0.10
C LEU A 143 -4.17 2.94 -0.05
N GLU A 144 -3.62 3.95 0.65
CA GLU A 144 -4.09 5.32 0.58
C GLU A 144 -2.93 6.24 0.21
N PHE A 145 -3.16 7.07 -0.78
CA PHE A 145 -2.21 8.06 -1.28
C PHE A 145 -2.78 9.47 -1.06
N PRO A 146 -2.45 10.13 0.07
CA PRO A 146 -3.04 11.41 0.44
C PRO A 146 -2.55 12.59 -0.41
N ARG A 147 -1.50 12.39 -1.21
CA ARG A 147 -0.88 13.37 -2.11
C ARG A 147 -0.57 12.73 -3.45
N PRO A 148 -0.29 13.51 -4.51
CA PRO A 148 0.24 12.94 -5.76
C PRO A 148 1.45 12.07 -5.48
N PHE A 149 1.54 10.95 -6.16
CA PHE A 149 2.58 9.96 -5.92
C PHE A 149 3.09 9.31 -7.20
N SER A 150 4.27 8.74 -7.11
CA SER A 150 4.84 7.82 -8.08
C SER A 150 5.43 6.62 -7.36
N GLN A 151 5.19 5.41 -7.87
CA GLN A 151 5.75 4.17 -7.33
C GLN A 151 5.99 3.14 -8.44
N TYR A 152 6.97 2.27 -8.24
CA TYR A 152 7.02 1.01 -8.95
C TYR A 152 6.19 -0.03 -8.21
N VAL A 153 5.42 -0.81 -8.98
CA VAL A 153 4.63 -1.93 -8.47
C VAL A 153 5.05 -3.18 -9.22
N ILE A 154 5.45 -4.20 -8.48
CA ILE A 154 5.87 -5.49 -9.05
C ILE A 154 4.92 -6.56 -8.55
N LYS A 155 4.18 -7.17 -9.47
CA LYS A 155 3.34 -8.33 -9.18
C LYS A 155 4.14 -9.60 -9.41
N LEU A 156 4.26 -10.41 -8.36
CA LEU A 156 4.97 -11.68 -8.35
C LEU A 156 3.99 -12.81 -8.08
N PRO A 157 3.98 -13.90 -8.87
CA PRO A 157 3.20 -15.08 -8.54
C PRO A 157 3.72 -15.71 -7.24
N ARG A 158 2.83 -16.27 -6.44
CA ARG A 158 3.20 -16.92 -5.16
C ARG A 158 4.03 -18.19 -5.32
N SER A 159 4.10 -18.72 -6.52
CA SER A 159 4.63 -20.08 -6.83
C SER A 159 6.10 -20.31 -6.51
N ALA A 160 6.88 -19.30 -6.24
CA ALA A 160 8.32 -19.51 -6.17
C ALA A 160 8.90 -19.45 -4.74
N GLN A 161 8.65 -18.46 -3.98
CA GLN A 161 9.15 -18.30 -2.60
C GLN A 161 8.46 -17.09 -1.94
N PRO A 162 8.23 -17.09 -0.63
CA PRO A 162 7.67 -15.91 0.03
C PRO A 162 8.62 -14.74 -0.18
N VAL A 163 8.07 -13.62 -0.65
CA VAL A 163 8.81 -12.36 -0.64
C VAL A 163 9.28 -12.09 0.76
N GLY A 164 10.56 -11.81 0.94
CA GLY A 164 11.16 -11.60 2.25
C GLY A 164 10.38 -10.54 3.04
N SER A 165 10.12 -10.80 4.32
CA SER A 165 9.42 -9.87 5.20
C SER A 165 10.15 -8.52 5.35
N VAL A 166 11.43 -8.49 5.00
CA VAL A 166 12.27 -7.30 4.98
C VAL A 166 13.16 -7.33 3.73
N ILE A 167 12.85 -6.45 2.78
CA ILE A 167 13.71 -6.22 1.62
C ILE A 167 14.85 -5.28 2.03
N SER A 168 16.09 -5.70 1.83
CA SER A 168 17.24 -4.86 2.20
C SER A 168 17.27 -3.56 1.37
N PRO A 169 17.75 -2.43 1.92
CA PRO A 169 17.87 -1.17 1.18
C PRO A 169 18.70 -1.31 -0.10
N THR A 170 19.70 -2.20 -0.09
CA THR A 170 20.53 -2.49 -1.26
C THR A 170 19.73 -3.23 -2.33
N ALA A 171 19.01 -4.29 -1.97
CA ALA A 171 18.13 -5.00 -2.90
C ALA A 171 17.06 -4.06 -3.49
N ALA A 172 16.42 -3.24 -2.65
CA ALA A 172 15.45 -2.24 -3.09
C ALA A 172 16.02 -1.27 -4.13
N ARG A 173 17.26 -0.83 -3.94
CA ARG A 173 17.93 0.06 -4.88
C ARG A 173 18.20 -0.62 -6.22
N PHE A 174 18.66 -1.88 -6.22
CA PHE A 174 18.87 -2.64 -7.44
C PHE A 174 17.56 -2.92 -8.16
N VAL A 175 16.53 -3.39 -7.46
CA VAL A 175 15.20 -3.63 -8.03
C VAL A 175 14.64 -2.37 -8.68
N ARG A 176 14.81 -1.20 -8.03
CA ARG A 176 14.39 0.08 -8.61
C ARG A 176 15.14 0.41 -9.91
N SER A 177 16.44 0.16 -9.97
CA SER A 177 17.21 0.38 -11.20
C SER A 177 16.72 -0.52 -12.32
N LEU A 178 16.59 -1.81 -12.05
CA LEU A 178 16.10 -2.79 -13.01
C LEU A 178 14.67 -2.49 -13.49
N ALA A 179 13.78 -2.09 -12.57
CA ALA A 179 12.41 -1.71 -12.91
C ALA A 179 12.35 -0.45 -13.79
N ARG A 180 13.24 0.53 -13.53
CA ARG A 180 13.36 1.72 -14.36
C ARG A 180 13.81 1.35 -15.77
N ASP A 181 14.86 0.56 -15.89
CA ASP A 181 15.44 0.20 -17.17
C ASP A 181 14.48 -0.68 -18.00
N LEU A 182 13.71 -1.57 -17.36
CA LEU A 182 12.65 -2.36 -18.01
C LEU A 182 11.49 -1.53 -18.55
N LEU A 183 11.20 -0.39 -17.92
CA LEU A 183 10.09 0.50 -18.28
C LEU A 183 10.58 1.73 -19.06
N ASP A 184 11.84 1.76 -19.45
CA ASP A 184 12.38 2.82 -20.31
C ASP A 184 11.91 2.57 -21.76
N PRO A 185 11.16 3.53 -22.35
CA PRO A 185 10.66 3.39 -23.71
C PRO A 185 11.77 3.41 -24.77
N ASP A 186 12.96 3.92 -24.42
CA ASP A 186 14.09 4.04 -25.35
C ASP A 186 14.99 2.78 -25.33
N VAL A 187 14.75 1.87 -24.37
CA VAL A 187 15.43 0.57 -24.31
C VAL A 187 14.69 -0.46 -25.15
N GLU A 188 15.33 -0.95 -26.22
CA GLU A 188 14.74 -2.02 -27.02
C GLU A 188 14.60 -3.31 -26.21
N PRO A 189 13.43 -3.98 -26.30
CA PRO A 189 13.23 -5.27 -25.66
C PRO A 189 14.19 -6.33 -26.20
N ASP A 190 14.95 -6.93 -25.31
CA ASP A 190 15.76 -8.11 -25.59
C ASP A 190 15.23 -9.28 -24.75
N GLY A 191 14.69 -10.29 -25.40
CA GLY A 191 14.02 -11.40 -24.70
C GLY A 191 14.93 -12.14 -23.71
N ILE A 192 16.24 -12.22 -23.96
CA ILE A 192 17.20 -12.86 -23.05
C ILE A 192 17.48 -11.94 -21.85
N CYS A 193 17.80 -10.68 -22.12
CA CYS A 193 18.04 -9.69 -21.06
C CYS A 193 16.78 -9.47 -20.19
N ASP A 194 15.60 -9.49 -20.80
CA ASP A 194 14.32 -9.37 -20.09
C ASP A 194 14.09 -10.52 -19.10
N GLU A 195 14.33 -11.78 -19.52
CA GLU A 195 14.17 -12.95 -18.66
C GLU A 195 15.20 -12.96 -17.52
N VAL A 196 16.46 -12.62 -17.82
CA VAL A 196 17.51 -12.49 -16.80
C VAL A 196 17.16 -11.40 -15.79
N THR A 197 16.66 -10.26 -16.28
CA THR A 197 16.25 -9.14 -15.41
C THR A 197 15.05 -9.51 -14.53
N ALA A 198 14.03 -10.18 -15.10
CA ALA A 198 12.90 -10.66 -14.31
C ALA A 198 13.33 -11.62 -13.19
N ARG A 199 14.23 -12.55 -13.53
CA ARG A 199 14.80 -13.50 -12.57
C ARG A 199 15.62 -12.79 -11.49
N ALA A 200 16.44 -11.82 -11.86
CA ALA A 200 17.20 -11.01 -10.88
C ALA A 200 16.28 -10.24 -9.93
N ILE A 201 15.19 -9.64 -10.43
CA ILE A 201 14.17 -8.99 -9.60
C ILE A 201 13.55 -10.00 -8.63
N GLN A 202 13.15 -11.18 -9.11
CA GLN A 202 12.58 -12.23 -8.26
C GLN A 202 13.57 -12.67 -7.18
N GLU A 203 14.83 -12.93 -7.52
CA GLU A 203 15.85 -13.34 -6.55
C GLU A 203 16.18 -12.25 -5.52
N LEU A 204 16.20 -10.97 -5.92
CA LEU A 204 16.40 -9.84 -5.01
C LEU A 204 15.24 -9.64 -4.05
N LEU A 205 14.01 -9.90 -4.48
CA LEU A 205 12.81 -9.73 -3.69
C LEU A 205 12.47 -10.97 -2.84
N CYS A 206 12.68 -12.16 -3.42
CA CYS A 206 12.44 -13.43 -2.76
C CYS A 206 13.69 -14.00 -2.08
N GLY A 207 14.80 -13.28 -2.17
CA GLY A 207 16.15 -13.71 -1.88
C GLY A 207 16.25 -14.74 -0.79
N ARG A 208 17.01 -15.78 -1.00
CA ARG A 208 17.36 -16.74 0.05
C ARG A 208 17.68 -15.93 1.29
N SER A 209 16.83 -16.06 2.29
CA SER A 209 17.20 -15.77 3.66
C SER A 209 18.46 -16.60 3.92
N GLN A 210 19.62 -16.12 3.46
CA GLN A 210 20.81 -16.52 4.13
C GLN A 210 20.54 -16.14 5.56
N GLN A 211 20.45 -17.16 6.39
CA GLN A 211 20.39 -17.10 7.82
C GLN A 211 21.60 -16.29 8.34
N HIS A 212 21.58 -15.00 8.05
CA HIS A 212 21.98 -14.07 9.06
C HIS A 212 20.76 -14.02 9.97
N PRO A 213 20.90 -14.50 11.23
CA PRO A 213 19.92 -14.16 12.22
C PRO A 213 19.74 -12.65 12.06
N PRO A 214 18.50 -12.12 12.03
CA PRO A 214 18.33 -10.69 11.99
C PRO A 214 19.21 -10.18 13.12
N SER A 215 20.28 -9.49 12.77
CA SER A 215 20.94 -8.66 13.78
C SER A 215 19.78 -7.81 14.27
N PRO A 216 19.36 -7.93 15.53
CA PRO A 216 18.22 -7.21 16.02
C PRO A 216 18.57 -5.76 15.82
N ARG A 217 18.07 -5.18 14.72
CA ARG A 217 18.01 -3.74 14.61
C ARG A 217 17.22 -3.36 15.83
N ALA A 218 17.87 -2.78 16.81
CA ALA A 218 17.20 -2.32 18.01
C ALA A 218 15.92 -1.65 17.53
N PRO A 219 14.74 -2.08 18.00
CA PRO A 219 13.49 -1.56 17.53
C PRO A 219 13.58 -0.03 17.63
N ASP A 220 13.24 0.68 16.57
CA ASP A 220 13.31 2.13 16.62
C ASP A 220 12.41 2.66 17.74
N LEU A 221 12.68 3.85 18.20
CA LEU A 221 11.98 4.45 19.33
C LEU A 221 10.46 4.48 19.13
N TYR A 222 10.00 4.66 17.89
CA TYR A 222 8.58 4.63 17.57
C TYR A 222 7.97 3.23 17.74
N SER A 223 8.62 2.20 17.23
CA SER A 223 8.17 0.81 17.36
C SER A 223 8.13 0.35 18.82
N LEU A 224 9.14 0.73 19.63
CA LEU A 224 9.13 0.49 21.07
C LEU A 224 7.99 1.20 21.76
N ALA A 225 7.76 2.47 21.44
CA ALA A 225 6.67 3.24 22.02
C ALA A 225 5.28 2.68 21.64
N VAL A 226 5.10 2.24 20.40
CA VAL A 226 3.86 1.59 19.95
C VAL A 226 3.64 0.25 20.64
N ALA A 227 4.69 -0.52 20.89
CA ALA A 227 4.59 -1.78 21.66
C ALA A 227 4.09 -1.51 23.10
N ILE A 228 4.67 -0.52 23.79
CA ILE A 228 4.22 -0.11 25.13
C ILE A 228 2.77 0.40 25.10
N ILE A 229 2.41 1.19 24.09
CA ILE A 229 1.01 1.65 23.92
C ILE A 229 0.06 0.45 23.83
N ARG A 230 0.36 -0.54 23.00
CA ARG A 230 -0.49 -1.74 22.82
C ARG A 230 -0.61 -2.56 24.10
N GLU A 231 0.49 -2.72 24.83
CA GLU A 231 0.51 -3.45 26.09
C GLU A 231 -0.30 -2.74 27.20
N LYS A 232 -0.18 -1.41 27.27
CA LYS A 232 -0.70 -0.60 28.39
C LYS A 232 -1.85 0.32 28.02
N MET A 233 -2.43 0.20 26.80
CA MET A 233 -3.46 1.13 26.31
C MET A 233 -4.71 1.24 27.17
N PHE A 234 -5.01 0.24 28.01
CA PHE A 234 -6.15 0.24 28.91
C PHE A 234 -5.86 0.94 30.23
N GLU A 235 -4.61 1.29 30.52
CA GLU A 235 -4.27 2.06 31.71
C GLU A 235 -4.80 3.50 31.59
N PRO A 236 -5.59 4.00 32.58
CA PRO A 236 -6.21 5.33 32.50
C PRO A 236 -5.19 6.47 32.41
N LEU A 237 -4.02 6.30 33.02
CA LEU A 237 -2.97 7.30 33.11
C LEU A 237 -1.84 7.12 32.11
N LEU A 238 -2.01 6.25 31.11
CA LEU A 238 -1.01 6.11 30.07
C LEU A 238 -0.88 7.39 29.24
N GLY A 239 0.25 8.06 29.37
CA GLY A 239 0.53 9.32 28.70
C GLY A 239 1.94 9.38 28.14
N ARG A 240 2.22 10.44 27.37
CA ARG A 240 3.54 10.68 26.74
C ARG A 240 4.71 10.65 27.72
N SER A 241 4.53 11.26 28.89
CA SER A 241 5.59 11.32 29.91
C SER A 241 5.96 9.95 30.42
N ARG A 242 4.97 9.10 30.70
CA ARG A 242 5.20 7.75 31.23
C ARG A 242 5.89 6.85 30.21
N VAL A 243 5.48 6.91 28.94
CA VAL A 243 6.12 6.13 27.87
C VAL A 243 7.52 6.65 27.57
N ALA A 244 7.74 7.95 27.62
CA ALA A 244 9.06 8.54 27.45
C ALA A 244 10.02 8.14 28.59
N GLU A 245 9.54 8.14 29.82
CA GLU A 245 10.28 7.69 31.00
C GLU A 245 10.67 6.22 30.90
N GLU A 246 9.72 5.35 30.55
CA GLU A 246 9.96 3.91 30.38
C GLU A 246 10.97 3.60 29.27
N LEU A 247 11.03 4.44 28.24
CA LEU A 247 11.99 4.34 27.15
C LEU A 247 13.30 5.08 27.40
N GLY A 248 13.44 5.73 28.56
CA GLY A 248 14.64 6.49 28.90
C GLY A 248 14.90 7.70 28.00
N VAL A 249 13.87 8.31 27.43
CA VAL A 249 13.99 9.44 26.50
C VAL A 249 13.15 10.65 26.96
N SER A 250 13.46 11.82 26.40
CA SER A 250 12.62 13.00 26.66
C SER A 250 11.28 12.92 25.89
N VAL A 251 10.22 13.55 26.42
CA VAL A 251 8.93 13.69 25.74
C VAL A 251 9.09 14.33 24.35
N ARG A 252 10.04 15.26 24.19
CA ARG A 252 10.37 15.89 22.91
C ARG A 252 10.95 14.88 21.90
N THR A 253 11.82 14.00 22.37
CA THR A 253 12.40 12.92 21.54
C THR A 253 11.33 11.94 21.12
N LEU A 254 10.44 11.55 22.02
CA LEU A 254 9.28 10.70 21.73
C LEU A 254 8.36 11.36 20.72
N ALA A 255 8.00 12.63 20.91
CA ALA A 255 7.15 13.37 19.99
C ALA A 255 7.76 13.46 18.58
N ARG A 256 9.08 13.66 18.48
CA ARG A 256 9.83 13.67 17.22
C ARG A 256 9.76 12.31 16.52
N ALA A 257 9.91 11.21 17.26
CA ALA A 257 9.77 9.86 16.69
C ALA A 257 8.39 9.64 16.08
N PHE A 258 7.32 10.04 16.76
CA PHE A 258 5.96 9.97 16.20
C PHE A 258 5.77 10.91 14.99
N ALA A 259 6.30 12.11 15.04
CA ALA A 259 6.22 13.08 13.93
C ALA A 259 6.94 12.57 12.67
N MET A 260 8.07 11.88 12.80
CA MET A 260 8.76 11.23 11.68
C MET A 260 7.90 10.16 10.98
N HIS A 261 6.95 9.57 11.70
CA HIS A 261 5.96 8.62 11.20
C HIS A 261 4.61 9.28 10.83
N GLY A 262 4.57 10.61 10.72
CA GLY A 262 3.38 11.37 10.30
C GLY A 262 2.19 11.30 11.27
N THR A 263 2.43 10.96 12.54
CA THR A 263 1.42 10.79 13.58
C THR A 263 1.80 11.51 14.87
N THR A 264 0.97 11.36 15.89
CA THR A 264 1.28 11.80 17.26
C THR A 264 1.05 10.63 18.22
N PHE A 265 1.67 10.69 19.40
CA PHE A 265 1.46 9.71 20.45
C PHE A 265 -0.04 9.54 20.78
N ASP A 266 -0.74 10.64 21.01
CA ASP A 266 -2.16 10.61 21.36
C ASP A 266 -3.01 10.00 20.26
N ARG A 267 -2.72 10.32 18.99
CA ARG A 267 -3.42 9.73 17.84
C ARG A 267 -3.20 8.22 17.77
N SER A 268 -2.00 7.75 18.01
CA SER A 268 -1.66 6.33 18.01
C SER A 268 -2.31 5.59 19.18
N LEU A 269 -2.30 6.17 20.37
CA LEU A 269 -3.01 5.61 21.54
C LEU A 269 -4.53 5.49 21.29
N TRP A 270 -5.16 6.55 20.78
CA TRP A 270 -6.58 6.50 20.46
C TRP A 270 -6.92 5.49 19.38
N ASN A 271 -6.07 5.35 18.36
CA ASN A 271 -6.27 4.34 17.31
C ASN A 271 -6.21 2.92 17.89
N CYS A 272 -5.21 2.59 18.72
CA CYS A 272 -5.13 1.29 19.37
C CYS A 272 -6.36 0.99 20.24
N ARG A 273 -6.82 1.96 21.03
CA ARG A 273 -8.04 1.82 21.84
C ARG A 273 -9.29 1.61 21.00
N LEU A 274 -9.43 2.32 19.88
CA LEU A 274 -10.57 2.18 18.97
C LEU A 274 -10.55 0.82 18.25
N GLU A 275 -9.38 0.33 17.84
CA GLU A 275 -9.23 -0.99 17.23
C GLU A 275 -9.61 -2.10 18.20
N ALA A 276 -9.11 -2.06 19.43
CA ALA A 276 -9.49 -3.02 20.47
C ALA A 276 -11.00 -2.96 20.81
N ALA A 277 -11.59 -1.76 20.86
CA ALA A 277 -13.01 -1.60 21.07
C ALA A 277 -13.84 -2.16 19.89
N TYR A 278 -13.37 -2.01 18.65
CA TYR A 278 -14.01 -2.57 17.47
C TYR A 278 -14.04 -4.11 17.52
N GLU A 279 -12.93 -4.74 17.88
CA GLU A 279 -12.85 -6.20 18.07
C GLU A 279 -13.76 -6.69 19.20
N ALA A 280 -13.80 -5.94 20.31
CA ALA A 280 -14.68 -6.26 21.43
C ALA A 280 -16.18 -6.14 21.05
N LEU A 281 -16.54 -5.23 20.14
CA LEU A 281 -17.91 -5.11 19.62
C LEU A 281 -18.26 -6.25 18.64
N LEU A 282 -17.29 -6.79 17.91
CA LEU A 282 -17.49 -7.91 16.98
C LEU A 282 -17.61 -9.27 17.69
N SER A 283 -16.83 -9.47 18.76
CA SER A 283 -16.69 -10.76 19.45
C SER A 283 -17.36 -10.81 20.83
N GLY A 284 -17.85 -9.67 21.33
CA GLY A 284 -18.43 -9.56 22.65
C GLY A 284 -19.85 -10.13 22.74
N PRO A 285 -20.33 -10.41 23.97
CA PRO A 285 -21.71 -10.84 24.20
C PRO A 285 -22.72 -9.78 23.77
N ALA A 286 -23.84 -10.22 23.20
CA ALA A 286 -24.87 -9.34 22.62
C ALA A 286 -25.53 -8.32 23.59
N ASN A 287 -25.23 -8.40 24.88
CA ASN A 287 -25.80 -7.52 25.92
C ASN A 287 -24.82 -6.47 26.50
N ILE A 288 -23.60 -6.37 25.96
CA ILE A 288 -22.65 -5.34 26.44
C ILE A 288 -23.08 -3.95 25.96
N SER A 289 -23.08 -2.94 26.85
CA SER A 289 -23.45 -1.59 26.43
C SER A 289 -22.30 -0.86 25.74
N ILE A 290 -22.63 0.02 24.79
CA ILE A 290 -21.62 0.86 24.10
C ILE A 290 -20.85 1.72 25.11
N THR A 291 -21.52 2.19 26.17
CA THR A 291 -20.89 2.95 27.24
C THR A 291 -19.88 2.10 28.00
N GLU A 292 -20.19 0.86 28.27
CA GLU A 292 -19.28 -0.06 28.94
C GLU A 292 -18.06 -0.37 28.08
N VAL A 293 -18.25 -0.61 26.77
CA VAL A 293 -17.14 -0.78 25.84
C VAL A 293 -16.26 0.47 25.80
N ALA A 294 -16.85 1.66 25.72
CA ALA A 294 -16.10 2.92 25.74
C ALA A 294 -15.23 3.04 27.00
N LEU A 295 -15.81 2.82 28.17
CA LEU A 295 -15.11 2.94 29.46
C LEU A 295 -13.99 1.91 29.59
N ARG A 296 -14.25 0.64 29.25
CA ARG A 296 -13.24 -0.44 29.27
C ARG A 296 -12.04 -0.15 28.35
N HIS A 297 -12.26 0.60 27.28
CA HIS A 297 -11.20 0.95 26.32
C HIS A 297 -10.62 2.35 26.56
N GLY A 298 -10.82 2.91 27.77
CA GLY A 298 -10.15 4.13 28.22
C GLY A 298 -10.72 5.43 27.63
N PHE A 299 -12.01 5.42 27.23
CA PHE A 299 -12.74 6.63 26.88
C PHE A 299 -13.51 7.15 28.09
N SER A 300 -13.45 8.45 28.33
CA SER A 300 -14.13 9.10 29.47
C SER A 300 -15.63 9.23 29.26
N ASP A 301 -16.09 9.26 28.01
CA ASP A 301 -17.52 9.34 27.67
C ASP A 301 -17.84 8.64 26.34
N SER A 302 -19.07 8.16 26.22
CA SER A 302 -19.58 7.43 25.07
C SER A 302 -19.77 8.31 23.83
N SER A 303 -20.00 9.61 23.98
CA SER A 303 -20.20 10.54 22.88
C SER A 303 -18.89 10.82 22.16
N HIS A 304 -17.81 11.04 22.94
CA HIS A 304 -16.46 11.19 22.42
C HIS A 304 -16.00 9.90 21.72
N PHE A 305 -16.26 8.74 22.33
CA PHE A 305 -15.99 7.44 21.72
C PHE A 305 -16.71 7.28 20.39
N THR A 306 -18.04 7.47 20.35
CA THR A 306 -18.87 7.29 19.16
C THR A 306 -18.41 8.18 18.00
N ARG A 307 -18.09 9.45 18.28
CA ARG A 307 -17.61 10.39 17.29
C ARG A 307 -16.25 9.95 16.69
N ARG A 308 -15.29 9.58 17.55
CA ARG A 308 -13.97 9.10 17.10
C ARG A 308 -14.06 7.77 16.35
N PHE A 309 -14.91 6.88 16.84
CA PHE A 309 -15.17 5.59 16.24
C PHE A 309 -15.72 5.75 14.81
N ARG A 310 -16.74 6.59 14.65
CA ARG A 310 -17.30 6.91 13.35
C ARG A 310 -16.28 7.56 12.41
N THR A 311 -15.44 8.44 12.92
CA THR A 311 -14.37 9.08 12.14
C THR A 311 -13.34 8.04 11.67
N ARG A 312 -13.04 7.02 12.49
CA ARG A 312 -12.03 6.00 12.20
C ARG A 312 -12.55 4.90 11.28
N PHE A 313 -13.79 4.43 11.50
CA PHE A 313 -14.34 3.23 10.83
C PHE A 313 -15.48 3.53 9.86
N GLY A 314 -15.96 4.78 9.77
CA GLY A 314 -17.06 5.17 8.89
C GLY A 314 -18.45 4.73 9.35
N VAL A 315 -18.53 3.94 10.42
CA VAL A 315 -19.76 3.38 10.99
C VAL A 315 -19.87 3.72 12.49
N THR A 316 -21.08 3.67 13.05
CA THR A 316 -21.25 3.88 14.49
C THR A 316 -21.04 2.58 15.27
N PRO A 317 -20.63 2.61 16.55
CA PRO A 317 -20.52 1.41 17.38
C PRO A 317 -21.83 0.61 17.43
N SER A 318 -22.98 1.28 17.48
CA SER A 318 -24.30 0.64 17.51
C SER A 318 -24.65 -0.13 16.23
N SER A 319 -24.13 0.29 15.08
CA SER A 319 -24.40 -0.42 13.82
C SER A 319 -23.63 -1.75 13.68
N ILE A 320 -22.66 -2.01 14.57
CA ILE A 320 -21.92 -3.28 14.62
C ILE A 320 -22.67 -4.31 15.46
N PHE A 321 -23.38 -3.87 16.51
CA PHE A 321 -24.20 -4.75 17.35
C PHE A 321 -25.41 -5.35 16.64
N CYS A 322 -25.90 -4.72 15.59
CA CYS A 322 -27.10 -5.17 14.85
C CYS A 322 -26.79 -6.21 13.77
N ARG A 323 -25.62 -6.82 13.79
CA ARG A 323 -25.25 -7.94 12.92
C ARG A 323 -24.94 -9.17 13.74
#